data_4b14f2be48a3498efb8831e1511ba916
#
_entry.id   4b14f2be48a3498efb8831e1511ba916
#
_cell.length_a   1.000
_cell.length_b   1.000
_cell.length_c   1.000
_cell.angle_alpha   90.00
_cell.angle_beta   90.00
_cell.angle_gamma   90.00
#
_symmetry.space_group_name_H-M   'P 1'
#
loop_
_entity.id
_entity.type
_entity.pdbx_description
1 polymer ?
#
loop_
_entity_poly.entity_id
_entity_poly.type
_entity_poly.pdbx_seq_one_letter_code
_entity_poly.pdbx_strand_id
1 'polypeptide(L)'
;LDVQIVFEDGSLAVLNKPANMVVHPVKSSQSGTLVNFLIFKYRDTLPIIYDKFRPGIVHRLDKDTSGLIIVAKTKLSADSLIKQFKSRKVKKVYLALCIGNPLENLSKIIGKPGINMLEDNILEIKTNIRRNKINREMMEVCTNDGRLAISRFTVQTVYDLGKNYKLSLVSCEIETGRT
;
A
#
# COMPACT_ATOMS: atom_id res chain seq x y z
N LEU A 1 -7.64 -0.22 21.54
CA LEU A 1 -6.88 -0.41 20.28
C LEU A 1 -5.45 0.00 20.55
N ASP A 2 -4.50 -0.91 20.40
CA ASP A 2 -3.09 -0.65 20.56
C ASP A 2 -2.49 -0.33 19.18
N VAL A 3 -2.17 0.95 18.94
CA VAL A 3 -1.53 1.44 17.72
C VAL A 3 -0.32 2.26 18.12
N GLN A 4 0.86 1.77 17.77
CA GLN A 4 2.11 2.44 18.08
C GLN A 4 2.24 3.75 17.28
N ILE A 5 2.57 4.83 17.96
CA ILE A 5 2.98 6.09 17.34
C ILE A 5 4.49 6.07 17.20
N VAL A 6 4.97 6.12 15.94
CA VAL A 6 6.38 6.08 15.60
C VAL A 6 7.00 7.48 15.63
N PHE A 7 6.21 8.47 15.21
CA PHE A 7 6.59 9.87 15.21
C PHE A 7 5.35 10.74 15.37
N GLU A 8 5.48 11.86 16.06
CA GLU A 8 4.41 12.86 16.19
C GLU A 8 4.99 14.25 16.41
N ASP A 9 4.41 15.24 15.74
CA ASP A 9 4.64 16.66 15.99
C ASP A 9 3.31 17.45 16.00
N GLY A 10 3.36 18.78 15.92
CA GLY A 10 2.17 19.63 15.86
C GLY A 10 1.36 19.51 14.56
N SER A 11 1.94 18.98 13.48
CA SER A 11 1.38 18.98 12.14
C SER A 11 0.92 17.61 11.66
N LEU A 12 1.61 16.54 12.03
CA LEU A 12 1.32 15.18 11.59
C LEU A 12 1.69 14.13 12.65
N ALA A 13 1.20 12.91 12.46
CA ALA A 13 1.64 11.72 13.18
C ALA A 13 1.92 10.59 12.20
N VAL A 14 2.92 9.76 12.51
CA VAL A 14 3.23 8.51 11.82
C VAL A 14 2.93 7.37 12.76
N LEU A 15 2.06 6.48 12.32
CA LEU A 15 1.58 5.35 13.10
C LEU A 15 2.05 4.04 12.47
N ASN A 16 2.32 3.04 13.29
CA ASN A 16 2.51 1.67 12.84
C ASN A 16 1.16 0.93 12.93
N LYS A 17 0.45 0.85 11.80
CA LYS A 17 -0.83 0.14 11.74
C LYS A 17 -0.59 -1.36 11.86
N PRO A 18 -1.24 -2.08 12.79
CA PRO A 18 -1.17 -3.53 12.82
C PRO A 18 -1.87 -4.16 11.60
N ALA A 19 -1.52 -5.40 11.27
CA ALA A 19 -2.29 -6.22 10.36
C ALA A 19 -3.71 -6.47 10.93
N ASN A 20 -4.65 -6.87 10.09
CA ASN A 20 -6.04 -7.13 10.43
C ASN A 20 -6.83 -5.90 10.93
N MET A 21 -6.31 -4.69 10.74
CA MET A 21 -6.98 -3.44 11.09
C MET A 21 -7.36 -2.64 9.83
N VAL A 22 -8.66 -2.31 9.69
CA VAL A 22 -9.15 -1.42 8.63
C VAL A 22 -8.82 0.03 8.99
N VAL A 23 -8.43 0.84 8.00
CA VAL A 23 -8.07 2.25 8.23
C VAL A 23 -9.29 3.09 8.63
N HIS A 24 -10.42 2.97 7.92
CA HIS A 24 -11.64 3.75 8.19
C HIS A 24 -12.87 2.84 8.11
N PRO A 25 -13.98 3.21 8.76
CA PRO A 25 -15.20 2.39 8.79
C PRO A 25 -15.69 2.04 7.38
N VAL A 26 -16.06 0.79 7.20
CA VAL A 26 -16.69 0.23 6.00
C VAL A 26 -17.90 -0.59 6.43
N LYS A 27 -18.79 -0.96 5.50
CA LYS A 27 -20.03 -1.71 5.83
C LYS A 27 -19.76 -2.98 6.65
N SER A 28 -18.66 -3.68 6.37
CA SER A 28 -18.25 -4.90 7.05
C SER A 28 -17.46 -4.70 8.35
N SER A 29 -17.04 -3.45 8.67
CA SER A 29 -16.24 -3.14 9.87
C SER A 29 -16.51 -1.70 10.29
N GLN A 30 -17.46 -1.52 11.19
CA GLN A 30 -17.91 -0.20 11.69
C GLN A 30 -17.06 0.30 12.87
N SER A 31 -16.39 -0.62 13.59
CA SER A 31 -15.59 -0.33 14.79
C SER A 31 -14.23 -1.02 14.71
N GLY A 32 -13.33 -0.70 15.65
CA GLY A 32 -12.00 -1.29 15.68
C GLY A 32 -11.08 -0.80 14.55
N THR A 33 -11.40 0.32 13.90
CA THR A 33 -10.62 0.88 12.80
C THR A 33 -9.55 1.85 13.31
N LEU A 34 -8.57 2.17 12.47
CA LEU A 34 -7.57 3.18 12.80
C LEU A 34 -8.22 4.55 13.09
N VAL A 35 -9.28 4.91 12.35
CA VAL A 35 -10.03 6.14 12.60
C VAL A 35 -10.65 6.15 14.00
N ASN A 36 -11.14 5.03 14.52
CA ASN A 36 -11.65 4.97 15.90
C ASN A 36 -10.54 5.26 16.93
N PHE A 37 -9.32 4.74 16.70
CA PHE A 37 -8.16 5.07 17.51
C PHE A 37 -7.82 6.58 17.42
N LEU A 38 -7.83 7.14 16.22
CA LEU A 38 -7.52 8.56 15.98
C LEU A 38 -8.53 9.48 16.67
N ILE A 39 -9.83 9.20 16.56
CA ILE A 39 -10.88 9.96 17.22
C ILE A 39 -10.73 9.88 18.76
N PHE A 40 -10.45 8.70 19.30
CA PHE A 40 -10.21 8.52 20.72
C PHE A 40 -9.01 9.35 21.21
N LYS A 41 -7.90 9.31 20.45
CA LYS A 41 -6.64 9.97 20.85
C LYS A 41 -6.68 11.49 20.64
N TYR A 42 -7.19 11.94 19.51
CA TYR A 42 -7.12 13.34 19.08
C TYR A 42 -8.47 14.07 19.18
N ARG A 43 -9.56 13.33 19.49
CA ARG A 43 -10.93 13.89 19.55
C ARG A 43 -11.26 14.69 18.29
N ASP A 44 -11.82 15.88 18.44
CA ASP A 44 -12.28 16.73 17.34
C ASP A 44 -11.17 17.65 16.75
N THR A 45 -9.91 17.42 17.10
CA THR A 45 -8.80 18.28 16.64
C THR A 45 -8.29 17.95 15.24
N LEU A 46 -8.62 16.77 14.72
CA LEU A 46 -8.15 16.36 13.40
C LEU A 46 -8.94 17.03 12.26
N PRO A 47 -8.26 17.44 11.18
CA PRO A 47 -8.92 18.07 10.05
C PRO A 47 -9.85 17.08 9.32
N ILE A 48 -11.04 17.53 8.97
CA ILE A 48 -11.93 16.82 8.04
C ILE A 48 -11.43 17.07 6.61
N ILE A 49 -11.04 16.01 5.91
CA ILE A 49 -10.36 16.12 4.60
C ILE A 49 -11.33 15.79 3.46
N TYR A 50 -11.86 14.57 3.45
CA TYR A 50 -12.79 14.09 2.41
C TYR A 50 -14.23 14.03 2.92
N ASP A 51 -14.39 13.48 4.11
CA ASP A 51 -15.67 13.37 4.81
C ASP A 51 -15.44 13.23 6.32
N LYS A 52 -16.51 13.38 7.10
CA LYS A 52 -16.47 13.30 8.57
C LYS A 52 -16.05 11.94 9.13
N PHE A 53 -16.05 10.90 8.30
CA PHE A 53 -15.66 9.54 8.69
C PHE A 53 -14.16 9.26 8.49
N ARG A 54 -13.39 10.25 7.99
CA ARG A 54 -11.97 10.09 7.67
C ARG A 54 -11.11 11.26 8.15
N PRO A 55 -11.26 11.70 9.43
CA PRO A 55 -10.47 12.81 9.95
C PRO A 55 -8.98 12.47 9.89
N GLY A 56 -8.16 13.40 9.39
CA GLY A 56 -6.71 13.26 9.32
C GLY A 56 -6.17 12.25 8.27
N ILE A 57 -7.01 11.46 7.62
CA ILE A 57 -6.58 10.39 6.70
C ILE A 57 -6.26 10.96 5.32
N VAL A 58 -4.99 10.88 4.90
CA VAL A 58 -4.49 11.33 3.59
C VAL A 58 -4.15 10.19 2.63
N HIS A 59 -3.96 8.97 3.14
CA HIS A 59 -3.77 7.73 2.39
C HIS A 59 -4.25 6.53 3.19
N ARG A 60 -4.14 5.33 2.62
CA ARG A 60 -4.57 4.10 3.31
C ARG A 60 -3.62 2.94 3.05
N LEU A 61 -3.66 1.99 3.98
CA LEU A 61 -3.17 0.62 3.84
C LEU A 61 -4.37 -0.33 3.82
N ASP A 62 -4.22 -1.49 3.21
CA ASP A 62 -5.25 -2.53 3.25
C ASP A 62 -5.35 -3.14 4.66
N LYS A 63 -6.44 -3.85 4.93
CA LYS A 63 -6.74 -4.42 6.24
C LYS A 63 -5.57 -5.25 6.77
N ASP A 64 -5.08 -6.18 5.96
CA ASP A 64 -4.09 -7.16 6.38
C ASP A 64 -2.63 -6.68 6.19
N THR A 65 -2.44 -5.51 5.57
CA THR A 65 -1.14 -4.86 5.46
C THR A 65 -0.82 -4.11 6.75
N SER A 66 0.27 -4.48 7.40
CA SER A 66 0.85 -3.72 8.52
C SER A 66 1.84 -2.66 8.02
N GLY A 67 2.20 -1.73 8.89
CA GLY A 67 3.26 -0.76 8.64
C GLY A 67 2.83 0.70 8.76
N LEU A 68 3.69 1.58 8.23
CA LEU A 68 3.60 3.01 8.47
C LEU A 68 2.43 3.65 7.73
N ILE A 69 1.65 4.42 8.46
CA ILE A 69 0.60 5.29 7.95
C ILE A 69 0.77 6.69 8.52
N ILE A 70 0.73 7.70 7.63
CA ILE A 70 0.84 9.11 8.01
C ILE A 70 -0.55 9.72 8.14
N VAL A 71 -0.74 10.51 9.20
CA VAL A 71 -1.99 11.20 9.54
C VAL A 71 -1.71 12.68 9.68
N ALA A 72 -2.53 13.50 9.04
CA ALA A 72 -2.46 14.95 9.18
C ALA A 72 -3.18 15.41 10.44
N LYS A 73 -2.56 16.30 11.23
CA LYS A 73 -3.16 16.91 12.42
C LYS A 73 -3.70 18.31 12.15
N THR A 74 -3.27 18.93 11.03
CA THR A 74 -3.74 20.26 10.62
C THR A 74 -4.23 20.23 9.17
N LYS A 75 -5.07 21.19 8.79
CA LYS A 75 -5.53 21.34 7.39
C LYS A 75 -4.38 21.60 6.44
N LEU A 76 -3.41 22.41 6.86
CA LEU A 76 -2.23 22.76 6.06
C LEU A 76 -1.38 21.51 5.75
N SER A 77 -1.11 20.68 6.77
CA SER A 77 -0.37 19.43 6.58
C SER A 77 -1.14 18.44 5.72
N ALA A 78 -2.47 18.37 5.86
CA ALA A 78 -3.31 17.52 5.03
C ALA A 78 -3.19 17.89 3.55
N ASP A 79 -3.35 19.16 3.21
CA ASP A 79 -3.27 19.66 1.83
C ASP A 79 -1.87 19.42 1.22
N SER A 80 -0.81 19.64 2.01
CA SER A 80 0.57 19.37 1.61
C SER A 80 0.79 17.88 1.34
N LEU A 81 0.39 17.00 2.27
CA LEU A 81 0.56 15.55 2.13
C LEU A 81 -0.23 15.00 0.95
N ILE A 82 -1.49 15.43 0.75
CA ILE A 82 -2.30 15.04 -0.41
C ILE A 82 -1.60 15.42 -1.71
N LYS A 83 -1.04 16.65 -1.80
CA LYS A 83 -0.27 17.10 -2.96
C LYS A 83 0.95 16.20 -3.20
N GLN A 84 1.68 15.83 -2.15
CA GLN A 84 2.85 14.95 -2.24
C GLN A 84 2.47 13.53 -2.70
N PHE A 85 1.39 12.95 -2.16
CA PHE A 85 0.89 11.65 -2.63
C PHE A 85 0.44 11.70 -4.09
N LYS A 86 -0.30 12.74 -4.51
CA LYS A 86 -0.73 12.94 -5.90
C LYS A 86 0.44 13.10 -6.86
N SER A 87 1.46 13.86 -6.48
CA SER A 87 2.66 14.09 -7.30
C SER A 87 3.69 12.96 -7.18
N ARG A 88 3.37 11.86 -6.49
CA ARG A 88 4.24 10.68 -6.29
C ARG A 88 5.59 11.01 -5.62
N LYS A 89 5.65 12.06 -4.81
CA LYS A 89 6.85 12.44 -4.06
C LYS A 89 7.07 11.54 -2.82
N VAL A 90 6.01 10.91 -2.32
CA VAL A 90 6.10 9.97 -1.19
C VAL A 90 6.52 8.60 -1.72
N LYS A 91 7.73 8.18 -1.34
CA LYS A 91 8.23 6.84 -1.64
C LYS A 91 7.51 5.81 -0.77
N LYS A 92 7.01 4.73 -1.38
CA LYS A 92 6.26 3.66 -0.71
C LYS A 92 6.96 2.34 -0.98
N VAL A 93 7.54 1.77 0.07
CA VAL A 93 8.24 0.48 0.01
C VAL A 93 7.56 -0.50 0.95
N TYR A 94 7.28 -1.69 0.46
CA TYR A 94 6.68 -2.79 1.21
C TYR A 94 7.63 -3.98 1.22
N LEU A 95 7.55 -4.77 2.27
CA LEU A 95 8.16 -6.09 2.31
C LEU A 95 7.05 -7.14 2.20
N ALA A 96 7.27 -8.13 1.36
CA ALA A 96 6.36 -9.25 1.17
C ALA A 96 7.13 -10.57 1.26
N LEU A 97 6.57 -11.53 1.97
CA LEU A 97 7.03 -12.91 1.94
C LEU A 97 6.17 -13.66 0.90
N CYS A 98 6.83 -14.14 -0.15
CA CYS A 98 6.19 -14.79 -1.29
C CYS A 98 6.54 -16.27 -1.34
N ILE A 99 5.59 -17.11 -1.76
CA ILE A 99 5.84 -18.52 -2.05
C ILE A 99 6.56 -18.63 -3.39
N GLY A 100 7.62 -19.44 -3.44
CA GLY A 100 8.46 -19.66 -4.61
C GLY A 100 9.61 -18.65 -4.75
N ASN A 101 10.34 -18.75 -5.85
CA ASN A 101 11.38 -17.81 -6.24
C ASN A 101 10.96 -17.08 -7.52
N PRO A 102 10.64 -15.79 -7.45
CA PRO A 102 10.22 -15.02 -8.63
C PRO A 102 11.28 -14.99 -9.75
N LEU A 103 12.57 -15.18 -9.42
CA LEU A 103 13.66 -15.14 -10.38
C LEU A 103 13.81 -16.44 -11.20
N GLU A 104 13.30 -17.58 -10.75
CA GLU A 104 13.47 -18.88 -11.46
C GLU A 104 12.72 -18.95 -12.78
N ASN A 105 11.70 -18.15 -12.98
CA ASN A 105 10.87 -18.18 -14.18
C ASN A 105 10.90 -16.86 -14.96
N LEU A 106 11.93 -16.06 -14.78
CA LEU A 106 12.04 -14.76 -15.44
C LEU A 106 11.94 -14.86 -16.95
N SER A 107 12.56 -15.88 -17.58
CA SER A 107 12.47 -16.12 -19.04
C SER A 107 11.03 -16.30 -19.54
N LYS A 108 10.11 -16.75 -18.68
CA LYS A 108 8.69 -16.94 -19.06
C LYS A 108 7.88 -15.66 -18.98
N ILE A 109 8.35 -14.64 -18.27
CA ILE A 109 7.61 -13.40 -18.02
C ILE A 109 8.30 -12.18 -18.64
N ILE A 110 9.62 -12.15 -18.77
CA ILE A 110 10.34 -11.08 -19.44
C ILE A 110 9.94 -11.04 -20.91
N GLY A 111 9.72 -9.83 -21.42
CA GLY A 111 9.24 -9.60 -22.79
C GLY A 111 7.72 -9.63 -22.93
N LYS A 112 6.96 -10.02 -21.89
CA LYS A 112 5.53 -9.75 -21.88
C LYS A 112 5.28 -8.24 -21.76
N PRO A 113 4.22 -7.71 -22.39
CA PRO A 113 3.91 -6.28 -22.35
C PRO A 113 3.88 -5.74 -20.93
N GLY A 114 4.69 -4.72 -20.67
CA GLY A 114 4.75 -4.04 -19.38
C GLY A 114 5.59 -4.74 -18.30
N ILE A 115 6.37 -5.75 -18.63
CA ILE A 115 7.30 -6.42 -17.72
C ILE A 115 8.72 -6.23 -18.21
N ASN A 116 9.55 -5.55 -17.42
CA ASN A 116 10.93 -5.22 -17.74
C ASN A 116 11.86 -5.58 -16.58
N MET A 117 13.07 -6.04 -16.92
CA MET A 117 14.20 -6.01 -15.98
C MET A 117 14.88 -4.66 -16.12
N LEU A 118 15.04 -3.94 -15.03
CA LEU A 118 15.75 -2.66 -15.00
C LEU A 118 17.24 -2.86 -14.70
N GLU A 119 17.53 -3.76 -13.78
CA GLU A 119 18.86 -4.18 -13.32
C GLU A 119 18.80 -5.66 -12.96
N ASP A 120 19.91 -6.28 -12.63
CA ASP A 120 20.05 -7.73 -12.44
C ASP A 120 19.02 -8.40 -11.51
N ASN A 121 18.39 -7.63 -10.60
CA ASN A 121 17.41 -8.16 -9.66
C ASN A 121 16.18 -7.27 -9.48
N ILE A 122 15.99 -6.24 -10.32
CA ILE A 122 14.86 -5.31 -10.23
C ILE A 122 13.91 -5.57 -11.39
N LEU A 123 12.77 -6.16 -11.06
CA LEU A 123 11.68 -6.39 -12.00
C LEU A 123 10.68 -5.22 -11.92
N GLU A 124 10.49 -4.48 -13.01
CA GLU A 124 9.43 -3.50 -13.13
C GLU A 124 8.20 -4.11 -13.81
N ILE A 125 7.03 -3.92 -13.19
CA ILE A 125 5.74 -4.22 -13.80
C ILE A 125 4.99 -2.90 -14.00
N LYS A 126 4.76 -2.54 -15.26
CA LYS A 126 4.06 -1.34 -15.70
C LYS A 126 2.90 -1.71 -16.60
N THR A 127 1.70 -1.79 -16.05
CA THR A 127 0.49 -2.23 -16.75
C THR A 127 -0.69 -1.32 -16.42
N ASN A 128 -1.73 -1.35 -17.25
CA ASN A 128 -3.01 -0.79 -16.85
C ASN A 128 -3.83 -1.86 -16.14
N ILE A 129 -4.48 -1.48 -15.03
CA ILE A 129 -5.37 -2.37 -14.29
C ILE A 129 -6.75 -1.74 -14.13
N ARG A 130 -7.78 -2.57 -14.16
CA ARG A 130 -9.18 -2.20 -13.89
C ARG A 130 -9.86 -3.26 -13.05
N ARG A 131 -11.05 -2.94 -12.53
CA ARG A 131 -11.88 -3.97 -11.91
C ARG A 131 -12.35 -4.96 -12.96
N ASN A 132 -12.25 -6.26 -12.63
CA ASN A 132 -12.76 -7.31 -13.51
C ASN A 132 -14.28 -7.11 -13.74
N LYS A 133 -14.71 -7.30 -14.98
CA LYS A 133 -16.11 -7.04 -15.37
C LYS A 133 -17.09 -8.08 -14.81
N ILE A 134 -16.61 -9.31 -14.60
CA ILE A 134 -17.42 -10.44 -14.11
C ILE A 134 -17.35 -10.50 -12.59
N ASN A 135 -16.15 -10.59 -12.04
CA ASN A 135 -15.92 -10.58 -10.59
C ASN A 135 -15.35 -9.23 -10.14
N ARG A 136 -16.22 -8.33 -9.67
CA ARG A 136 -15.83 -6.96 -9.26
C ARG A 136 -14.95 -6.89 -8.01
N GLU A 137 -14.74 -7.97 -7.31
CA GLU A 137 -13.77 -8.05 -6.20
C GLU A 137 -12.33 -8.19 -6.70
N MET A 138 -12.16 -8.65 -7.94
CA MET A 138 -10.84 -8.84 -8.56
C MET A 138 -10.43 -7.64 -9.43
N MET A 139 -9.12 -7.47 -9.57
CA MET A 139 -8.52 -6.58 -10.56
C MET A 139 -7.98 -7.42 -11.72
N GLU A 140 -7.97 -6.86 -12.93
CA GLU A 140 -7.41 -7.47 -14.14
C GLU A 140 -6.50 -6.51 -14.87
N VAL A 141 -5.50 -7.06 -15.56
CA VAL A 141 -4.65 -6.29 -16.48
C VAL A 141 -5.44 -6.04 -17.77
N CYS A 142 -5.33 -4.84 -18.31
CA CYS A 142 -5.99 -4.44 -19.56
C CYS A 142 -5.06 -3.60 -20.43
N THR A 143 -5.32 -3.59 -21.74
CA THR A 143 -4.50 -2.88 -22.73
C THR A 143 -5.03 -1.47 -23.03
N ASN A 144 -6.34 -1.33 -23.15
CA ASN A 144 -6.96 -0.13 -23.75
C ASN A 144 -7.70 0.78 -22.77
N ASP A 145 -7.98 0.29 -21.56
CA ASP A 145 -8.63 1.08 -20.51
C ASP A 145 -8.01 0.78 -19.14
N GLY A 146 -8.55 1.37 -18.08
CA GLY A 146 -8.00 1.16 -16.75
C GLY A 146 -7.03 2.25 -16.32
N ARG A 147 -6.35 2.01 -15.22
CA ARG A 147 -5.44 2.97 -14.59
C ARG A 147 -4.04 2.41 -14.55
N LEU A 148 -3.08 3.23 -14.94
CA LEU A 148 -1.67 2.85 -14.90
C LEU A 148 -1.25 2.44 -13.47
N ALA A 149 -0.66 1.26 -13.37
CA ALA A 149 -0.04 0.68 -12.18
C ALA A 149 1.44 0.44 -12.47
N ILE A 150 2.31 0.93 -11.59
CA ILE A 150 3.76 0.76 -11.69
C ILE A 150 4.25 0.27 -10.34
N SER A 151 4.93 -0.88 -10.36
CA SER A 151 5.58 -1.47 -9.20
C SER A 151 6.94 -2.02 -9.58
N ARG A 152 7.92 -1.85 -8.70
CA ARG A 152 9.26 -2.45 -8.83
C ARG A 152 9.48 -3.43 -7.71
N PHE A 153 9.96 -4.61 -8.07
CA PHE A 153 10.18 -5.72 -7.15
C PHE A 153 11.66 -6.07 -7.14
N THR A 154 12.21 -6.19 -5.94
CA THR A 154 13.58 -6.66 -5.71
C THR A 154 13.54 -7.87 -4.80
N VAL A 155 14.02 -9.02 -5.26
CA VAL A 155 14.17 -10.21 -4.42
C VAL A 155 15.38 -10.01 -3.51
N GLN A 156 15.13 -9.88 -2.20
CA GLN A 156 16.18 -9.66 -1.21
C GLN A 156 16.84 -10.96 -0.78
N THR A 157 16.03 -11.99 -0.53
CA THR A 157 16.53 -13.27 -0.03
C THR A 157 15.56 -14.38 -0.49
N VAL A 158 16.13 -15.51 -0.87
CA VAL A 158 15.39 -16.75 -1.12
C VAL A 158 15.75 -17.77 -0.06
N TYR A 159 14.74 -18.31 0.60
CA TYR A 159 14.86 -19.38 1.60
C TYR A 159 14.45 -20.70 0.95
N ASP A 160 15.39 -21.64 0.84
CA ASP A 160 15.09 -23.01 0.41
C ASP A 160 14.70 -23.85 1.62
N LEU A 161 13.46 -24.32 1.67
CA LEU A 161 12.92 -25.13 2.76
C LEU A 161 12.91 -26.62 2.43
N GLY A 162 13.55 -27.01 1.33
CA GLY A 162 13.60 -28.40 0.86
C GLY A 162 12.31 -28.84 0.15
N LYS A 163 12.33 -30.03 -0.47
CA LYS A 163 11.18 -30.61 -1.20
C LYS A 163 10.59 -29.67 -2.27
N ASN A 164 11.42 -28.89 -2.93
CA ASN A 164 11.03 -27.85 -3.91
C ASN A 164 10.16 -26.71 -3.34
N TYR A 165 10.13 -26.56 -2.02
CA TYR A 165 9.41 -25.47 -1.37
C TYR A 165 10.36 -24.32 -1.05
N LYS A 166 10.10 -23.15 -1.64
CA LYS A 166 10.90 -21.94 -1.44
C LYS A 166 10.01 -20.80 -0.97
N LEU A 167 10.59 -19.90 -0.20
CA LEU A 167 10.01 -18.60 0.15
C LEU A 167 10.98 -17.51 -0.28
N SER A 168 10.46 -16.39 -0.71
CA SER A 168 11.26 -15.22 -1.06
C SER A 168 10.82 -13.99 -0.29
N LEU A 169 11.78 -13.30 0.32
CA LEU A 169 11.57 -11.96 0.84
C LEU A 169 11.74 -10.97 -0.31
N VAL A 170 10.69 -10.23 -0.60
CA VAL A 170 10.63 -9.30 -1.73
C VAL A 170 10.38 -7.89 -1.22
N SER A 171 11.22 -6.94 -1.63
CA SER A 171 10.93 -5.51 -1.51
C SER A 171 10.09 -5.07 -2.71
N CYS A 172 9.01 -4.36 -2.44
CA CYS A 172 8.10 -3.87 -3.46
C CYS A 172 7.97 -2.35 -3.34
N GLU A 173 8.51 -1.61 -4.29
CA GLU A 173 8.31 -0.17 -4.42
C GLU A 173 7.14 0.10 -5.35
N ILE A 174 6.11 0.82 -4.86
CA ILE A 174 4.95 1.17 -5.66
C ILE A 174 4.90 2.67 -5.95
N GLU A 175 4.87 3.06 -7.21
CA GLU A 175 4.66 4.45 -7.61
C GLU A 175 3.19 4.85 -7.54
N THR A 176 2.30 3.90 -7.84
CA THR A 176 0.86 4.13 -7.91
C THR A 176 0.15 3.32 -6.83
N GLY A 177 -0.65 3.97 -5.99
CA GLY A 177 -1.52 3.26 -5.04
C GLY A 177 -2.82 2.81 -5.73
N ARG A 178 -2.80 1.65 -6.37
CA ARG A 178 -3.99 1.01 -6.96
C ARG A 178 -4.46 -0.15 -6.09
N THR A 179 -5.74 -0.17 -5.86
CA THR A 179 -6.45 -1.27 -5.17
C THR A 179 -7.25 -2.02 -6.19
#